data_bee88cd99823e395681525e34f702be6
#
_entry.id   bee88cd99823e395681525e34f702be6
#
_cell.length_a   1.000
_cell.length_b   1.000
_cell.length_c   1.000
_cell.angle_alpha   90.00
_cell.angle_beta   90.00
_cell.angle_gamma   90.00
#
_symmetry.space_group_name_H-M   'P 1'
#
loop_
_entity.id
_entity.type
_entity.pdbx_description
1 polymer ?
#
loop_
_entity_poly.entity_id
_entity_poly.type
_entity_poly.pdbx_seq_one_letter_code
_entity_poly.pdbx_strand_id
1 'polypeptide(L)'
;MKSSLPLPGQKVRGSRTGRPVMAALDLLGRRGALRLIWELREGRVLTFRALAAACDLPPATLNARIKELREAMLIAPEDGYRLTPLGVALFEAFAPFERWSRHWAKAVPGLIEP
;
A
#
# COMPACT_ATOMS: atom_id res chain seq x y z
N MET A 1 -0.43 18.20 16.85
CA MET A 1 0.71 17.28 16.72
C MET A 1 0.95 16.95 15.25
N LYS A 2 2.19 17.09 14.81
CA LYS A 2 2.51 16.85 13.42
C LYS A 2 2.48 15.36 13.13
N SER A 3 1.69 14.97 12.13
CA SER A 3 1.69 13.58 11.69
C SER A 3 3.05 13.23 11.07
N SER A 4 3.57 12.04 11.36
CA SER A 4 4.75 11.52 10.69
C SER A 4 4.40 10.85 9.36
N LEU A 5 3.09 10.85 9.01
CA LEU A 5 2.61 10.22 7.79
C LEU A 5 3.08 11.01 6.57
N PRO A 6 3.64 10.35 5.53
CA PRO A 6 4.07 11.03 4.31
C PRO A 6 2.85 11.38 3.44
N LEU A 7 2.35 12.60 3.62
CA LEU A 7 1.22 13.10 2.86
C LEU A 7 1.69 14.19 1.89
N PRO A 8 0.96 14.39 0.77
CA PRO A 8 1.29 15.44 -0.18
C PRO A 8 1.37 16.81 0.51
N GLY A 9 2.33 17.63 0.10
CA GLY A 9 2.53 18.96 0.68
C GLY A 9 3.41 18.98 1.91
N GLN A 10 3.81 17.83 2.44
CA GLN A 10 4.69 17.72 3.58
C GLN A 10 6.06 17.21 3.12
N LYS A 11 7.10 17.54 3.90
CA LYS A 11 8.42 16.99 3.63
C LYS A 11 8.36 15.47 3.76
N VAL A 12 8.81 14.78 2.73
CA VAL A 12 8.86 13.31 2.70
C VAL A 12 10.24 12.86 2.22
N ARG A 13 10.49 11.56 2.29
CA ARG A 13 11.71 11.00 1.75
C ARG A 13 11.83 11.33 0.26
N GLY A 14 12.91 11.99 -0.13
CA GLY A 14 13.16 12.36 -1.52
C GLY A 14 12.49 13.64 -2.01
N SER A 15 11.73 14.34 -1.15
CA SER A 15 11.09 15.59 -1.57
C SER A 15 10.86 16.51 -0.38
N ARG A 16 11.42 17.71 -0.43
CA ARG A 16 11.21 18.71 0.62
C ARG A 16 9.83 19.33 0.58
N THR A 17 9.23 19.39 -0.62
CA THR A 17 7.93 20.00 -0.83
C THR A 17 6.79 19.02 -0.74
N GLY A 18 7.10 17.71 -0.66
CA GLY A 18 6.09 16.67 -0.61
C GLY A 18 5.36 16.50 -1.93
N ARG A 19 6.12 16.38 -3.03
CA ARG A 19 5.51 16.05 -4.33
C ARG A 19 4.60 14.83 -4.17
N PRO A 20 3.37 14.86 -4.72
CA PRO A 20 2.43 13.76 -4.54
C PRO A 20 3.03 12.37 -4.84
N VAL A 21 3.76 12.23 -5.95
CA VAL A 21 4.35 10.93 -6.28
C VAL A 21 5.38 10.49 -5.24
N MET A 22 6.17 11.43 -4.71
CA MET A 22 7.18 11.09 -3.71
C MET A 22 6.54 10.75 -2.36
N ALA A 23 5.46 11.45 -1.99
CA ALA A 23 4.69 11.13 -0.80
C ALA A 23 4.09 9.73 -0.91
N ALA A 24 3.54 9.38 -2.08
CA ALA A 24 2.99 8.07 -2.34
C ALA A 24 4.07 6.98 -2.22
N LEU A 25 5.23 7.19 -2.82
CA LEU A 25 6.32 6.21 -2.74
C LEU A 25 6.80 6.01 -1.31
N ASP A 26 6.91 7.10 -0.52
CA ASP A 26 7.30 6.99 0.88
C ASP A 26 6.26 6.21 1.69
N LEU A 27 4.97 6.54 1.51
CA LEU A 27 3.89 5.84 2.20
C LEU A 27 3.86 4.36 1.84
N LEU A 28 3.89 4.05 0.55
CA LEU A 28 3.75 2.69 0.04
C LEU A 28 5.02 1.87 0.24
N GLY A 29 6.16 2.53 0.47
CA GLY A 29 7.41 1.85 0.79
C GLY A 29 7.51 1.34 2.21
N ARG A 30 6.55 1.65 3.08
CA ARG A 30 6.54 1.16 4.44
C ARG A 30 6.17 -0.32 4.45
N ARG A 31 6.81 -1.07 5.35
CA ARG A 31 6.64 -2.52 5.42
C ARG A 31 5.17 -2.92 5.50
N GLY A 32 4.73 -3.72 4.55
CA GLY A 32 3.38 -4.28 4.53
C GLY A 32 2.31 -3.42 3.89
N ALA A 33 2.61 -2.16 3.55
CA ALA A 33 1.60 -1.25 3.01
C ALA A 33 1.00 -1.76 1.70
N LEU A 34 1.84 -2.10 0.74
CA LEU A 34 1.37 -2.61 -0.56
C LEU A 34 0.72 -3.97 -0.44
N ARG A 35 1.23 -4.84 0.43
CA ARG A 35 0.63 -6.15 0.66
C ARG A 35 -0.78 -6.01 1.22
N LEU A 36 -0.99 -5.08 2.14
CA LEU A 36 -2.30 -4.84 2.72
C LEU A 36 -3.30 -4.38 1.65
N ILE A 37 -2.88 -3.45 0.80
CA ILE A 37 -3.71 -2.96 -0.31
C ILE A 37 -4.04 -4.12 -1.27
N TRP A 38 -3.06 -4.95 -1.60
CA TRP A 38 -3.24 -6.10 -2.44
C TRP A 38 -4.28 -7.08 -1.87
N GLU A 39 -4.22 -7.34 -0.56
CA GLU A 39 -5.15 -8.28 0.07
C GLU A 39 -6.59 -7.79 0.07
N LEU A 40 -6.80 -6.47 -0.04
CA LEU A 40 -8.13 -5.89 -0.10
C LEU A 40 -8.63 -5.63 -1.52
N ARG A 41 -7.96 -6.17 -2.53
CA ARG A 41 -8.37 -6.00 -3.93
C ARG A 41 -9.74 -6.63 -4.19
N GLU A 42 -10.37 -6.22 -5.29
CA GLU A 42 -11.62 -6.82 -5.77
C GLU A 42 -12.77 -6.68 -4.77
N GLY A 43 -12.80 -5.58 -4.03
CA GLY A 43 -13.87 -5.30 -3.08
C GLY A 43 -13.87 -6.18 -1.84
N ARG A 44 -12.78 -6.89 -1.57
CA ARG A 44 -12.70 -7.76 -0.41
C ARG A 44 -12.76 -6.95 0.89
N VAL A 45 -13.48 -7.50 1.86
CA VAL A 45 -13.53 -6.96 3.22
C VAL A 45 -12.89 -7.99 4.13
N LEU A 46 -11.82 -7.60 4.82
CA LEU A 46 -11.10 -8.49 5.72
C LEU A 46 -11.02 -7.91 7.11
N THR A 47 -11.21 -8.78 8.10
CA THR A 47 -11.04 -8.41 9.51
C THR A 47 -9.58 -8.18 9.83
N PHE A 48 -9.30 -7.57 10.97
CA PHE A 48 -7.93 -7.40 11.45
C PHE A 48 -7.20 -8.74 11.50
N ARG A 49 -7.86 -9.76 12.06
CA ARG A 49 -7.26 -11.10 12.17
C ARG A 49 -6.95 -11.70 10.79
N ALA A 50 -7.88 -11.57 9.85
CA ALA A 50 -7.68 -12.09 8.49
C ALA A 50 -6.53 -11.36 7.79
N LEU A 51 -6.45 -10.03 7.95
CA LEU A 51 -5.34 -9.25 7.40
C LEU A 51 -4.01 -9.63 8.02
N ALA A 52 -3.96 -9.84 9.33
CA ALA A 52 -2.73 -10.23 10.01
C ALA A 52 -2.20 -11.55 9.45
N ALA A 53 -3.09 -12.51 9.23
CA ALA A 53 -2.70 -13.80 8.65
C ALA A 53 -2.25 -13.66 7.20
N ALA A 54 -3.02 -12.91 6.39
CA ALA A 54 -2.72 -12.76 4.96
C ALA A 54 -1.44 -11.98 4.70
N CYS A 55 -1.19 -10.94 5.48
CA CYS A 55 -0.01 -10.08 5.29
C CYS A 55 1.23 -10.59 6.02
N ASP A 56 1.08 -11.57 6.89
CA ASP A 56 2.18 -12.11 7.70
C ASP A 56 2.93 -10.98 8.42
N LEU A 57 2.17 -10.12 9.10
CA LEU A 57 2.71 -8.99 9.84
C LEU A 57 2.43 -9.13 11.33
N PRO A 58 3.36 -8.70 12.19
CA PRO A 58 3.08 -8.60 13.62
C PRO A 58 1.89 -7.66 13.85
N PRO A 59 1.03 -7.93 14.85
CA PRO A 59 -0.15 -7.10 15.09
C PRO A 59 0.14 -5.61 15.24
N ALA A 60 1.22 -5.25 15.92
CA ALA A 60 1.57 -3.84 16.10
C ALA A 60 1.91 -3.17 14.76
N THR A 61 2.65 -3.86 13.88
CA THR A 61 2.98 -3.34 12.55
C THR A 61 1.74 -3.20 11.70
N LEU A 62 0.89 -4.24 11.70
CA LEU A 62 -0.37 -4.17 10.95
C LEU A 62 -1.23 -3.01 11.42
N ASN A 63 -1.36 -2.84 12.72
CA ASN A 63 -2.16 -1.74 13.29
C ASN A 63 -1.63 -0.39 12.82
N ALA A 64 -0.31 -0.22 12.81
CA ALA A 64 0.32 1.01 12.33
C ALA A 64 0.02 1.26 10.85
N ARG A 65 0.12 0.21 10.01
CA ARG A 65 -0.17 0.33 8.57
C ARG A 65 -1.63 0.67 8.33
N ILE A 66 -2.55 0.02 9.04
CA ILE A 66 -3.98 0.29 8.93
C ILE A 66 -4.26 1.76 9.26
N LYS A 67 -3.72 2.25 10.38
CA LYS A 67 -3.90 3.64 10.79
C LYS A 67 -3.41 4.61 9.72
N GLU A 68 -2.22 4.38 9.19
CA GLU A 68 -1.62 5.23 8.17
C GLU A 68 -2.45 5.24 6.89
N LEU A 69 -2.88 4.07 6.43
CA LEU A 69 -3.65 3.97 5.19
C LEU A 69 -5.06 4.56 5.36
N ARG A 70 -5.63 4.49 6.56
CA ARG A 70 -6.89 5.18 6.85
C ARG A 70 -6.71 6.70 6.83
N GLU A 71 -5.66 7.21 7.45
CA GLU A 71 -5.36 8.65 7.43
C GLU A 71 -5.11 9.14 6.01
N ALA A 72 -4.49 8.31 5.17
CA ALA A 72 -4.28 8.61 3.76
C ALA A 72 -5.53 8.42 2.91
N MET A 73 -6.65 8.02 3.51
CA MET A 73 -7.95 7.83 2.85
C MET A 73 -7.95 6.70 1.82
N LEU A 74 -7.08 5.71 1.98
CA LEU A 74 -6.97 4.58 1.05
C LEU A 74 -7.79 3.37 1.48
N ILE A 75 -8.02 3.22 2.80
CA ILE A 75 -8.86 2.15 3.33
C ILE A 75 -9.88 2.73 4.31
N ALA A 76 -10.96 2.00 4.52
CA ALA A 76 -12.03 2.39 5.44
C ALA A 76 -12.51 1.17 6.22
N PRO A 77 -13.01 1.36 7.46
CA PRO A 77 -13.61 0.27 8.21
C PRO A 77 -15.00 -0.07 7.65
N GLU A 78 -15.33 -1.38 7.64
CA GLU A 78 -16.65 -1.86 7.24
C GLU A 78 -16.78 -3.33 7.65
N ASP A 79 -17.12 -3.60 8.90
CA ASP A 79 -17.08 -4.95 9.48
C ASP A 79 -15.72 -5.63 9.19
N GLY A 80 -14.67 -4.87 9.34
CA GLY A 80 -13.33 -5.17 8.90
C GLY A 80 -12.79 -3.97 8.16
N TYR A 81 -12.04 -4.20 7.10
CA TYR A 81 -11.44 -3.11 6.31
C TYR A 81 -11.61 -3.39 4.83
N ARG A 82 -11.78 -2.33 4.04
CA ARG A 82 -11.88 -2.38 2.59
C ARG A 82 -11.16 -1.19 1.96
N LEU A 83 -10.87 -1.29 0.69
CA LEU A 83 -10.35 -0.14 -0.06
C LEU A 83 -11.46 0.90 -0.25
N THR A 84 -11.10 2.16 -0.10
CA THR A 84 -11.97 3.27 -0.53
C THR A 84 -11.94 3.38 -2.05
N PRO A 85 -12.82 4.18 -2.68
CA PRO A 85 -12.68 4.46 -4.11
C PRO A 85 -11.29 4.97 -4.48
N LEU A 86 -10.68 5.78 -3.61
CA LEU A 86 -9.32 6.27 -3.84
C LEU A 86 -8.30 5.13 -3.77
N GLY A 87 -8.48 4.19 -2.82
CA GLY A 87 -7.63 3.01 -2.73
C GLY A 87 -7.78 2.08 -3.93
N VAL A 88 -9.00 1.93 -4.45
CA VAL A 88 -9.25 1.17 -5.68
C VAL A 88 -8.52 1.81 -6.86
N ALA A 89 -8.59 3.13 -6.98
CA ALA A 89 -7.89 3.86 -8.05
C ALA A 89 -6.39 3.65 -7.96
N LEU A 90 -5.84 3.66 -6.75
CA LEU A 90 -4.42 3.38 -6.54
C LEU A 90 -4.08 1.95 -7.00
N PHE A 91 -4.88 0.98 -6.59
CA PHE A 91 -4.66 -0.42 -6.99
C PHE A 91 -4.65 -0.55 -8.51
N GLU A 92 -5.61 0.09 -9.18
CA GLU A 92 -5.70 0.06 -10.64
C GLU A 92 -4.51 0.72 -11.31
N ALA A 93 -3.92 1.73 -10.68
CA ALA A 93 -2.74 2.39 -11.21
C ALA A 93 -1.51 1.48 -11.27
N PHE A 94 -1.51 0.37 -10.52
CA PHE A 94 -0.41 -0.60 -10.55
C PHE A 94 -0.51 -1.59 -11.70
N ALA A 95 -1.57 -1.62 -12.48
CA ALA A 95 -1.70 -2.57 -13.58
C ALA A 95 -0.55 -2.46 -14.60
N PRO A 96 -0.16 -1.26 -15.06
CA PRO A 96 1.00 -1.14 -15.93
C PRO A 96 2.30 -1.57 -15.26
N PHE A 97 2.45 -1.29 -13.98
CA PHE A 97 3.63 -1.70 -13.22
C PHE A 97 3.72 -3.22 -13.12
N GLU A 98 2.60 -3.89 -12.92
CA GLU A 98 2.55 -5.35 -12.86
C GLU A 98 2.98 -5.96 -14.20
N ARG A 99 2.54 -5.41 -15.31
CA ARG A 99 2.97 -5.86 -16.64
C ARG A 99 4.47 -5.65 -16.83
N TRP A 100 4.98 -4.51 -16.41
CA TRP A 100 6.41 -4.22 -16.47
C TRP A 100 7.21 -5.24 -15.63
N SER A 101 6.71 -5.61 -14.46
CA SER A 101 7.42 -6.55 -13.59
C SER A 101 7.61 -7.92 -14.24
N ARG A 102 6.64 -8.38 -15.01
CA ARG A 102 6.77 -9.62 -15.76
C ARG A 102 7.83 -9.51 -16.84
N HIS A 103 7.85 -8.40 -17.54
CA HIS A 103 8.87 -8.13 -18.55
C HIS A 103 10.27 -8.10 -17.93
N TRP A 104 10.39 -7.43 -16.81
CA TRP A 104 11.64 -7.36 -16.06
C TRP A 104 12.10 -8.75 -15.61
N ALA A 105 11.19 -9.56 -15.09
CA ALA A 105 11.53 -10.91 -14.64
C ALA A 105 12.09 -11.78 -15.77
N LYS A 106 11.55 -11.63 -16.99
CA LYS A 106 12.07 -12.36 -18.15
C LYS A 106 13.43 -11.86 -18.60
N ALA A 107 13.73 -10.58 -18.40
CA ALA A 107 14.98 -9.99 -18.86
C ALA A 107 16.14 -10.30 -17.91
N VAL A 108 15.88 -10.62 -16.64
CA VAL A 108 16.95 -10.89 -15.68
C VAL A 108 17.44 -12.32 -15.84
N PRO A 109 18.75 -12.51 -16.14
CA PRO A 109 19.29 -13.86 -16.35
C PRO A 109 19.17 -14.72 -15.08
N GLY A 110 18.81 -15.99 -15.28
CA GLY A 110 18.77 -16.94 -14.19
C GLY A 110 17.53 -16.91 -13.31
N LEU A 111 16.57 -16.02 -13.60
CA LEU A 111 15.30 -16.04 -12.88
C LEU A 111 14.40 -17.14 -13.41
N ILE A 112 13.77 -17.86 -12.49
CA ILE A 112 12.75 -18.84 -12.83
C ILE A 112 11.41 -18.11 -12.78
N GLU A 113 10.67 -18.16 -13.89
CA GLU A 113 9.36 -17.53 -13.96
C GLU A 113 8.36 -18.32 -13.14
N PRO A 114 7.62 -17.69 -12.21
CA PRO A 114 6.60 -18.39 -11.43
C PRO A 114 5.41 -18.83 -12.26
#